data_0dc796f27142c3bff170ece61109b250
#
_entry.id   0dc796f27142c3bff170ece61109b250
#
_cell.length_a   1.000
_cell.length_b   1.000
_cell.length_c   1.000
_cell.angle_alpha   90.00
_cell.angle_beta   90.00
_cell.angle_gamma   90.00
#
_symmetry.space_group_name_H-M   'P 1'
#
loop_
_entity.id
_entity.type
_entity.pdbx_description
1 polymer ?
#
loop_
_entity_poly.entity_id
_entity_poly.type
_entity_poly.pdbx_seq_one_letter_code
_entity_poly.pdbx_strand_id
1 'polypeptide(L)'
;MNPQPPFPACCSPLQDHWPLPRALPGVQLLSTRFDPGLLDIEDFRRWGIPAPDAVSKRQTEFLAGRLCAHEALRRATGVPGVPAVGEDRAPCWPIGVVGSITHGAGWAAAVAARSEYWRGLGLDVERQLPSARADRLVGEILTPREQDGYAALDD
;
A
#
# COMPACT_ATOMS: atom_id res chain seq x y z
N MET A 1 26.42 8.78 9.51
CA MET A 1 25.19 8.62 8.73
C MET A 1 25.47 7.60 7.63
N ASN A 2 24.90 6.42 7.69
CA ASN A 2 25.05 5.47 6.59
C ASN A 2 24.26 6.01 5.38
N PRO A 3 24.86 6.06 4.19
CA PRO A 3 24.14 6.46 3.01
C PRO A 3 22.96 5.50 2.78
N GLN A 4 21.85 6.07 2.35
CA GLN A 4 20.68 5.26 1.98
C GLN A 4 21.09 4.28 0.87
N PRO A 5 20.70 3.01 0.95
CA PRO A 5 21.01 2.05 -0.10
C PRO A 5 20.37 2.46 -1.44
N PRO A 6 20.92 2.00 -2.58
CA PRO A 6 20.32 2.28 -3.86
C PRO A 6 18.89 1.75 -3.92
N PHE A 7 18.01 2.50 -4.59
CA PHE A 7 16.62 2.11 -4.73
C PHE A 7 16.50 0.85 -5.60
N PRO A 8 15.69 -0.16 -5.21
CA PRO A 8 15.59 -1.42 -5.92
C PRO A 8 15.12 -1.25 -7.37
N ALA A 9 15.81 -1.90 -8.31
CA ALA A 9 15.48 -1.84 -9.73
C ALA A 9 14.09 -2.43 -10.06
N CYS A 10 13.58 -3.33 -9.22
CA CYS A 10 12.26 -3.93 -9.38
C CYS A 10 11.10 -2.96 -9.06
N CYS A 11 11.39 -1.79 -8.52
CA CYS A 11 10.39 -0.77 -8.17
C CYS A 11 10.64 0.52 -8.96
N SER A 12 9.56 1.15 -9.42
CA SER A 12 9.63 2.51 -9.95
C SER A 12 9.89 3.52 -8.82
N PRO A 13 10.41 4.72 -9.12
CA PRO A 13 10.53 5.76 -8.11
C PRO A 13 9.21 5.98 -7.36
N LEU A 14 9.28 6.18 -6.05
CA LEU A 14 8.10 6.40 -5.22
C LEU A 14 7.37 7.68 -5.65
N GLN A 15 6.05 7.59 -5.70
CA GLN A 15 5.15 8.69 -6.01
C GLN A 15 4.23 8.97 -4.83
N ASP A 16 3.95 10.25 -4.59
CA ASP A 16 3.07 10.73 -3.53
C ASP A 16 1.75 11.30 -4.07
N HIS A 17 1.33 10.87 -5.26
CA HIS A 17 0.08 11.29 -5.86
C HIS A 17 -1.11 10.91 -4.99
N TRP A 18 -1.88 11.91 -4.56
CA TRP A 18 -3.08 11.72 -3.77
C TRP A 18 -4.29 11.44 -4.68
N PRO A 19 -4.96 10.27 -4.54
CA PRO A 19 -5.98 9.83 -5.50
C PRO A 19 -7.37 10.38 -5.21
N LEU A 20 -7.60 10.99 -4.06
CA LEU A 20 -8.92 11.48 -3.65
C LEU A 20 -9.06 12.98 -3.87
N PRO A 21 -10.30 13.50 -4.07
CA PRO A 21 -10.54 14.92 -4.26
C PRO A 21 -10.13 15.80 -3.06
N ARG A 22 -10.15 15.21 -1.85
CA ARG A 22 -9.77 15.91 -0.62
C ARG A 22 -8.57 15.24 0.03
N ALA A 23 -7.58 16.04 0.38
CA ALA A 23 -6.48 15.59 1.20
C ALA A 23 -6.95 15.24 2.62
N LEU A 24 -6.33 14.21 3.21
CA LEU A 24 -6.49 13.91 4.63
C LEU A 24 -5.29 14.53 5.36
N PRO A 25 -5.49 15.52 6.24
CA PRO A 25 -4.39 16.23 6.88
C PRO A 25 -3.45 15.30 7.65
N GLY A 26 -2.15 15.42 7.41
CA GLY A 26 -1.12 14.61 8.09
C GLY A 26 -1.00 13.17 7.61
N VAL A 27 -1.79 12.73 6.65
CA VAL A 27 -1.67 11.40 6.03
C VAL A 27 -0.67 11.47 4.88
N GLN A 28 0.33 10.59 4.93
CA GLN A 28 1.32 10.41 3.87
C GLN A 28 1.00 9.16 3.08
N LEU A 29 0.89 9.28 1.77
CA LEU A 29 0.64 8.17 0.84
C LEU A 29 1.79 8.08 -0.14
N LEU A 30 2.38 6.90 -0.26
CA LEU A 30 3.40 6.60 -1.27
C LEU A 30 2.99 5.38 -2.06
N SER A 31 3.29 5.39 -3.34
CA SER A 31 3.03 4.28 -4.24
C SER A 31 4.20 4.02 -5.19
N THR A 32 4.28 2.81 -5.69
CA THR A 32 5.26 2.38 -6.69
C THR A 32 4.67 1.31 -7.59
N ARG A 33 5.19 1.19 -8.79
CA ARG A 33 5.01 0.01 -9.63
C ARG A 33 6.14 -0.96 -9.37
N PHE A 34 5.88 -2.25 -9.48
CA PHE A 34 6.91 -3.27 -9.32
C PHE A 34 6.87 -4.31 -10.44
N ASP A 35 8.04 -4.85 -10.73
CA ASP A 35 8.25 -5.92 -11.71
C ASP A 35 9.04 -7.06 -11.04
N PRO A 36 8.41 -8.23 -10.82
CA PRO A 36 9.08 -9.39 -10.22
C PRO A 36 10.26 -9.91 -11.05
N GLY A 37 10.27 -9.66 -12.36
CA GLY A 37 11.36 -10.06 -13.24
C GLY A 37 12.68 -9.30 -13.00
N LEU A 38 12.62 -8.17 -12.28
CA LEU A 38 13.76 -7.34 -11.94
C LEU A 38 14.17 -7.44 -10.46
N LEU A 39 13.60 -8.40 -9.71
CA LEU A 39 13.91 -8.57 -8.30
C LEU A 39 15.37 -8.99 -8.10
N ASP A 40 16.11 -8.20 -7.31
CA ASP A 40 17.36 -8.60 -6.70
C ASP A 40 17.11 -8.95 -5.23
N ILE A 41 17.29 -10.22 -4.87
CA ILE A 41 17.05 -10.70 -3.50
C ILE A 41 17.94 -10.01 -2.46
N GLU A 42 19.11 -9.49 -2.88
CA GLU A 42 20.02 -8.75 -2.01
C GLU A 42 19.45 -7.39 -1.58
N ASP A 43 18.44 -6.86 -2.26
CA ASP A 43 17.79 -5.62 -1.87
C ASP A 43 17.11 -5.73 -0.51
N PHE A 44 16.60 -6.91 -0.16
CA PHE A 44 16.07 -7.16 1.19
C PHE A 44 17.12 -6.91 2.27
N ARG A 45 18.33 -7.43 2.06
CA ARG A 45 19.44 -7.21 3.00
C ARG A 45 19.89 -5.76 3.03
N ARG A 46 20.01 -5.13 1.85
CA ARG A 46 20.43 -3.71 1.75
C ARG A 46 19.47 -2.79 2.49
N TRP A 47 18.18 -3.07 2.45
CA TRP A 47 17.14 -2.27 3.09
C TRP A 47 16.76 -2.74 4.50
N GLY A 48 17.38 -3.80 5.00
CA GLY A 48 17.08 -4.35 6.32
C GLY A 48 15.66 -4.93 6.42
N ILE A 49 15.11 -5.41 5.32
CA ILE A 49 13.76 -5.99 5.23
C ILE A 49 13.89 -7.51 5.22
N PRO A 50 13.29 -8.25 6.14
CA PRO A 50 13.29 -9.71 6.08
C PRO A 50 12.55 -10.20 4.84
N ALA A 51 13.22 -10.98 3.99
CA ALA A 51 12.61 -11.59 2.82
C ALA A 51 11.59 -12.67 3.24
N PRO A 52 10.34 -12.62 2.75
CA PRO A 52 9.39 -13.69 3.01
C PRO A 52 9.81 -14.97 2.28
N ASP A 53 9.54 -16.13 2.89
CA ASP A 53 9.66 -17.43 2.24
C ASP A 53 8.52 -17.62 1.23
N ALA A 54 8.73 -17.14 0.02
CA ALA A 54 7.71 -17.08 -1.02
C ALA A 54 8.34 -16.99 -2.42
N VAL A 55 7.51 -17.17 -3.44
CA VAL A 55 7.92 -16.97 -4.85
C VAL A 55 8.24 -15.51 -5.14
N SER A 56 9.02 -15.25 -6.19
CA SER A 56 9.52 -13.93 -6.56
C SER A 56 8.43 -12.86 -6.66
N LYS A 57 7.27 -13.19 -7.20
CA LYS A 57 6.12 -12.26 -7.26
C LYS A 57 5.74 -11.77 -5.85
N ARG A 58 5.54 -12.68 -4.92
CA ARG A 58 5.15 -12.36 -3.55
C ARG A 58 6.25 -11.62 -2.79
N GLN A 59 7.51 -11.99 -3.02
CA GLN A 59 8.66 -11.29 -2.46
C GLN A 59 8.71 -9.84 -2.96
N THR A 60 8.51 -9.62 -4.27
CA THR A 60 8.53 -8.27 -4.86
C THR A 60 7.38 -7.40 -4.36
N GLU A 61 6.18 -7.94 -4.24
CA GLU A 61 5.01 -7.28 -3.62
C GLU A 61 5.33 -6.82 -2.19
N PHE A 62 5.94 -7.70 -1.42
CA PHE A 62 6.31 -7.41 -0.03
C PHE A 62 7.37 -6.31 0.07
N LEU A 63 8.44 -6.40 -0.73
CA LEU A 63 9.49 -5.40 -0.78
C LEU A 63 8.92 -4.03 -1.16
N ALA A 64 8.15 -3.96 -2.26
CA ALA A 64 7.55 -2.73 -2.75
C ALA A 64 6.65 -2.06 -1.71
N GLY A 65 5.78 -2.84 -1.05
CA GLY A 65 4.93 -2.33 0.02
C GLY A 65 5.71 -1.79 1.22
N ARG A 66 6.80 -2.47 1.61
CA ARG A 66 7.66 -2.03 2.72
C ARG A 66 8.47 -0.78 2.38
N LEU A 67 8.90 -0.60 1.14
CA LEU A 67 9.56 0.63 0.68
C LEU A 67 8.60 1.83 0.72
N CYS A 68 7.36 1.65 0.27
CA CYS A 68 6.32 2.67 0.40
C CYS A 68 6.06 3.03 1.87
N ALA A 69 5.95 2.03 2.74
CA ALA A 69 5.73 2.23 4.17
C ALA A 69 6.89 2.95 4.85
N HIS A 70 8.14 2.60 4.50
CA HIS A 70 9.33 3.26 5.01
C HIS A 70 9.31 4.78 4.74
N GLU A 71 9.02 5.18 3.52
CA GLU A 71 8.98 6.59 3.14
C GLU A 71 7.75 7.31 3.72
N ALA A 72 6.57 6.65 3.72
CA ALA A 72 5.37 7.20 4.35
C ALA A 72 5.59 7.47 5.84
N LEU A 73 6.22 6.53 6.54
CA LEU A 73 6.55 6.66 7.96
C LEU A 73 7.54 7.81 8.21
N ARG A 74 8.61 7.89 7.40
CA ARG A 74 9.58 8.98 7.49
C ARG A 74 8.94 10.35 7.31
N ARG A 75 8.04 10.49 6.33
CA ARG A 75 7.31 11.76 6.08
C ARG A 75 6.32 12.10 7.20
N ALA A 76 5.63 11.10 7.74
CA ALA A 76 4.64 11.32 8.80
C ALA A 76 5.28 11.65 10.16
N THR A 77 6.44 11.08 10.48
CA THR A 77 7.04 11.16 11.83
C THR A 77 8.43 11.78 11.87
N GLY A 78 9.12 11.90 10.74
CA GLY A 78 10.54 12.27 10.66
C GLY A 78 11.49 11.11 10.99
N VAL A 79 11.00 9.97 11.41
CA VAL A 79 11.81 8.80 11.78
C VAL A 79 11.54 7.66 10.77
N PRO A 80 12.55 7.25 10.00
CA PRO A 80 12.41 6.14 9.08
C PRO A 80 12.30 4.81 9.82
N GLY A 81 11.66 3.83 9.20
CA GLY A 81 11.56 2.48 9.72
C GLY A 81 10.77 1.60 8.77
N VAL A 82 10.87 0.29 8.95
CA VAL A 82 10.11 -0.68 8.18
C VAL A 82 9.17 -1.40 9.13
N PRO A 83 7.84 -1.33 8.92
CA PRO A 83 6.91 -2.09 9.76
C PRO A 83 7.20 -3.59 9.67
N ALA A 84 7.29 -4.25 10.81
CA ALA A 84 7.41 -5.69 10.88
C ALA A 84 6.10 -6.39 10.47
N VAL A 85 6.16 -7.70 10.31
CA VAL A 85 4.96 -8.53 10.11
C VAL A 85 4.44 -8.96 11.48
N GLY A 86 3.17 -8.64 11.78
CA GLY A 86 2.50 -9.06 12.99
C GLY A 86 2.05 -10.53 12.94
N GLU A 87 1.58 -11.05 14.07
CA GLU A 87 1.07 -12.42 14.18
C GLU A 87 -0.12 -12.69 13.25
N ASP A 88 -0.96 -11.68 13.03
CA ASP A 88 -2.10 -11.69 12.10
C ASP A 88 -1.70 -11.36 10.65
N ARG A 89 -0.41 -11.29 10.35
CA ARG A 89 0.19 -10.85 9.08
C ARG A 89 -0.01 -9.37 8.74
N ALA A 90 -0.68 -8.60 9.58
CA ALA A 90 -0.79 -7.16 9.41
C ALA A 90 0.54 -6.47 9.70
N PRO A 91 0.80 -5.29 9.10
CA PRO A 91 1.98 -4.52 9.44
C PRO A 91 1.94 -4.03 10.89
N CYS A 92 3.04 -4.25 11.62
CA CYS A 92 3.23 -3.66 12.95
C CYS A 92 3.83 -2.26 12.81
N TRP A 93 3.00 -1.25 12.96
CA TRP A 93 3.45 0.14 12.95
C TRP A 93 4.07 0.52 14.28
N PRO A 94 5.03 1.47 14.30
CA PRO A 94 5.57 1.99 15.55
C PRO A 94 4.48 2.60 16.46
N ILE A 95 4.74 2.64 17.75
CA ILE A 95 3.85 3.33 18.71
C ILE A 95 3.65 4.78 18.26
N GLY A 96 2.40 5.23 18.26
CA GLY A 96 2.02 6.58 17.82
C GLY A 96 1.81 6.73 16.33
N VAL A 97 1.81 5.63 15.58
CA VAL A 97 1.56 5.61 14.13
C VAL A 97 0.40 4.67 13.79
N VAL A 98 -0.43 5.08 12.85
CA VAL A 98 -1.41 4.26 12.16
C VAL A 98 -1.08 4.21 10.68
N GLY A 99 -1.37 3.11 10.02
CA GLY A 99 -1.09 2.96 8.60
C GLY A 99 -1.67 1.70 7.99
N SER A 100 -1.47 1.58 6.69
CA SER A 100 -1.91 0.43 5.90
C SER A 100 -1.01 0.25 4.69
N ILE A 101 -0.83 -0.99 4.27
CA ILE A 101 -0.07 -1.36 3.07
C ILE A 101 -0.96 -2.19 2.18
N THR A 102 -0.96 -1.90 0.89
CA THR A 102 -1.69 -2.67 -0.12
C THR A 102 -0.83 -2.95 -1.33
N HIS A 103 -1.15 -4.00 -2.06
CA HIS A 103 -0.57 -4.30 -3.36
C HIS A 103 -1.57 -5.04 -4.24
N GLY A 104 -1.49 -4.82 -5.54
CA GLY A 104 -2.32 -5.48 -6.54
C GLY A 104 -2.01 -4.97 -7.95
N ALA A 105 -2.18 -5.82 -8.94
CA ALA A 105 -2.02 -5.46 -10.35
C ALA A 105 -0.69 -4.77 -10.72
N GLY A 106 0.42 -5.15 -10.06
CA GLY A 106 1.74 -4.55 -10.29
C GLY A 106 1.98 -3.22 -9.56
N TRP A 107 1.07 -2.84 -8.65
CA TRP A 107 1.19 -1.67 -7.80
C TRP A 107 1.33 -2.06 -6.33
N ALA A 108 2.09 -1.26 -5.59
CA ALA A 108 2.10 -1.28 -4.14
C ALA A 108 1.95 0.14 -3.62
N ALA A 109 1.31 0.29 -2.49
CA ALA A 109 1.13 1.57 -1.84
C ALA A 109 1.09 1.42 -0.32
N ALA A 110 1.41 2.50 0.39
CA ALA A 110 1.29 2.58 1.82
C ALA A 110 0.80 3.97 2.24
N VAL A 111 0.03 4.00 3.32
CA VAL A 111 -0.34 5.22 4.04
C VAL A 111 0.18 5.14 5.46
N ALA A 112 0.60 6.28 6.00
CA ALA A 112 0.95 6.43 7.40
C ALA A 112 0.55 7.81 7.92
N ALA A 113 0.19 7.87 9.18
CA ALA A 113 -0.09 9.10 9.91
C ALA A 113 0.16 8.92 11.40
N ARG A 114 0.27 10.03 12.14
CA ARG A 114 0.34 10.00 13.59
C ARG A 114 -1.02 9.61 14.19
N SER A 115 -1.02 8.73 15.17
CA SER A 115 -2.24 8.25 15.83
C SER A 115 -2.96 9.31 16.67
N GLU A 116 -2.27 10.43 16.99
CA GLU A 116 -2.89 11.58 17.65
C GLU A 116 -3.92 12.29 16.76
N TYR A 117 -3.81 12.16 15.43
CA TYR A 117 -4.73 12.78 14.47
C TYR A 117 -5.72 11.77 13.87
N TRP A 118 -5.34 10.51 13.76
CA TRP A 118 -6.13 9.47 13.09
C TRP A 118 -6.15 8.19 13.92
N ARG A 119 -7.33 7.63 14.16
CA ARG A 119 -7.50 6.37 14.91
C ARG A 119 -7.06 5.15 14.14
N GLY A 120 -7.16 5.19 12.82
CA GLY A 120 -6.81 4.12 11.92
C GLY A 120 -6.88 4.58 10.48
N LEU A 121 -6.16 3.90 9.62
CA LEU A 121 -6.13 4.12 8.18
C LEU A 121 -6.22 2.76 7.47
N GLY A 122 -7.03 2.70 6.44
CA GLY A 122 -7.11 1.57 5.52
C GLY A 122 -6.83 2.04 4.11
N LEU A 123 -6.14 1.21 3.35
CA LEU A 123 -5.84 1.44 1.95
C LEU A 123 -5.99 0.13 1.20
N ASP A 124 -6.65 0.18 0.05
CA ASP A 124 -6.75 -0.95 -0.85
C ASP A 124 -6.54 -0.49 -2.30
N VAL A 125 -5.93 -1.34 -3.12
CA VAL A 125 -5.77 -1.14 -4.54
C VAL A 125 -6.31 -2.36 -5.27
N GLU A 126 -7.29 -2.11 -6.13
CA GLU A 126 -7.91 -3.13 -6.92
C GLU A 126 -7.95 -2.73 -8.39
N ARG A 127 -7.96 -3.73 -9.26
CA ARG A 127 -8.16 -3.51 -10.68
C ARG A 127 -9.63 -3.14 -10.92
N GLN A 128 -9.87 -2.05 -11.64
CA GLN A 128 -11.22 -1.67 -12.02
C GLN A 128 -11.93 -2.82 -12.74
N LEU A 129 -13.11 -3.16 -12.27
CA LEU A 129 -13.93 -4.21 -12.89
C LEU A 129 -14.47 -3.74 -14.24
N PRO A 130 -14.46 -4.60 -15.27
CA PRO A 130 -15.27 -4.36 -16.46
C PRO A 130 -16.77 -4.27 -16.09
N SER A 131 -17.51 -3.34 -16.73
CA SER A 131 -18.93 -3.07 -16.41
C SER A 131 -19.78 -4.35 -16.32
N ALA A 132 -19.67 -5.25 -17.31
CA ALA A 132 -20.42 -6.49 -17.31
C ALA A 132 -20.13 -7.42 -16.11
N ARG A 133 -18.92 -7.33 -15.51
CA ARG A 133 -18.59 -8.07 -14.29
C ARG A 133 -19.11 -7.34 -13.05
N ALA A 134 -19.02 -6.02 -13.04
CA ALA A 134 -19.57 -5.20 -11.96
C ALA A 134 -21.08 -5.45 -11.82
N ASP A 135 -21.83 -5.41 -12.93
CA ASP A 135 -23.28 -5.65 -12.94
C ASP A 135 -23.67 -7.02 -12.36
N ARG A 136 -22.89 -8.07 -12.67
CA ARG A 136 -23.14 -9.41 -12.11
C ARG A 136 -22.90 -9.49 -10.60
N LEU A 137 -22.04 -8.64 -10.05
CA LEU A 137 -21.66 -8.64 -8.64
C LEU A 137 -22.53 -7.72 -7.78
N VAL A 138 -23.33 -6.85 -8.39
CA VAL A 138 -24.19 -5.88 -7.70
C VAL A 138 -25.00 -6.55 -6.59
N GLY A 139 -25.69 -7.64 -6.90
CA GLY A 139 -26.55 -8.35 -5.95
C GLY A 139 -25.79 -9.08 -4.83
N GLU A 140 -24.49 -9.33 -5.00
CA GLU A 140 -23.63 -10.00 -4.01
C GLU A 140 -22.91 -9.02 -3.10
N ILE A 141 -22.61 -7.82 -3.60
CA ILE A 141 -21.77 -6.84 -2.92
C ILE A 141 -22.62 -5.73 -2.28
N LEU A 142 -23.63 -5.24 -2.98
CA LEU A 142 -24.43 -4.09 -2.57
C LEU A 142 -25.67 -4.50 -1.76
N THR A 143 -25.95 -3.75 -0.71
CA THR A 143 -27.25 -3.85 -0.02
C THR A 143 -28.38 -3.40 -0.94
N PRO A 144 -29.65 -3.79 -0.68
CA PRO A 144 -30.78 -3.35 -1.49
C PRO A 144 -30.85 -1.83 -1.69
N ARG A 145 -30.57 -1.06 -0.64
CA ARG A 145 -30.55 0.42 -0.70
C ARG A 145 -29.46 0.97 -1.62
N GLU A 146 -28.28 0.35 -1.61
CA GLU A 146 -27.16 0.74 -2.49
C GLU A 146 -27.44 0.31 -3.94
N GLN A 147 -28.14 -0.80 -4.16
CA GLN A 147 -28.57 -1.24 -5.50
C GLN A 147 -29.50 -0.22 -6.16
N ASP A 148 -30.44 0.35 -5.38
CA ASP A 148 -31.33 1.43 -5.88
C ASP A 148 -30.52 2.66 -6.34
N GLY A 149 -29.50 3.03 -5.57
CA GLY A 149 -28.59 4.13 -5.93
C GLY A 149 -27.72 3.81 -7.15
N TYR A 150 -27.28 2.56 -7.28
CA TYR A 150 -26.48 2.10 -8.44
C TYR A 150 -27.28 2.15 -9.74
N ALA A 151 -28.51 1.68 -9.73
CA ALA A 151 -29.42 1.72 -10.89
C ALA A 151 -29.70 3.15 -11.39
N ALA A 152 -29.72 4.11 -10.47
CA ALA A 152 -29.93 5.52 -10.82
C ALA A 152 -28.73 6.23 -11.47
N LEU A 153 -27.56 5.56 -11.53
CA LEU A 153 -26.37 6.12 -12.21
C LEU A 153 -26.33 5.81 -13.72
N ASP A 154 -27.19 4.89 -14.18
CA ASP A 154 -27.28 4.46 -15.59
C ASP A 154 -28.33 5.28 -16.40
N ASP A 155 -29.07 6.18 -15.76
CA ASP A 155 -30.01 7.13 -16.37
C ASP A 155 -29.38 8.53 -16.55
#